data_c9beb534ae41bd36abc4ff04b95ddef4
#
_entry.id   c9beb534ae41bd36abc4ff04b95ddef4
#
_cell.length_a   1.000
_cell.length_b   1.000
_cell.length_c   1.000
_cell.angle_alpha   90.00
_cell.angle_beta   90.00
_cell.angle_gamma   90.00
#
_symmetry.space_group_name_H-M   'P 1'
#
loop_
_entity.id
_entity.type
_entity.pdbx_description
1 polymer ?
#
loop_
_entity_poly.entity_id
_entity_poly.type
_entity_poly.pdbx_seq_one_letter_code
_entity_poly.pdbx_strand_id
1 'polypeptide(L)'
;MKTVEIFISGRVQKVGFRACVKRIATELNVTGTVRNLPGGRVHVYATGELMILEKFVSMVYGCPRVLIRDLRQSEIPLKKFDDFSIIKREGVSVQGFKFTAVS
;
A
#
# COMPACT_ATOMS: atom_id res chain seq x y z
N MET A 1 -10.22 10.28 -11.25
CA MET A 1 -9.78 9.23 -10.30
C MET A 1 -8.96 8.19 -11.01
N LYS A 2 -7.88 7.79 -10.39
CA LYS A 2 -6.97 6.77 -10.92
C LYS A 2 -6.58 5.84 -9.80
N THR A 3 -6.15 4.63 -10.16
CA THR A 3 -5.57 3.68 -9.20
C THR A 3 -4.14 3.41 -9.62
N VAL A 4 -3.22 3.47 -8.66
CA VAL A 4 -1.83 3.08 -8.87
C VAL A 4 -1.50 1.90 -7.98
N GLU A 5 -0.65 1.04 -8.51
CA GLU A 5 -0.08 -0.08 -7.77
C GLU A 5 1.37 0.25 -7.48
N ILE A 6 1.79 0.14 -6.22
CA ILE A 6 3.11 0.58 -5.80
C ILE A 6 3.81 -0.55 -5.08
N PHE A 7 5.05 -0.82 -5.49
CA PHE A 7 5.93 -1.77 -4.80
C PHE A 7 7.09 -0.99 -4.20
N ILE A 8 7.32 -1.16 -2.91
CA ILE A 8 8.31 -0.39 -2.17
C ILE A 8 9.30 -1.35 -1.52
N SER A 9 10.59 -1.10 -1.75
CA SER A 9 11.68 -1.89 -1.21
C SER A 9 12.57 -1.04 -0.31
N GLY A 10 13.25 -1.68 0.61
CA GLY A 10 14.15 -1.00 1.54
C GLY A 10 13.89 -1.47 2.96
N ARG A 11 14.20 -0.61 3.92
CA ARG A 11 13.86 -0.88 5.31
C ARG A 11 12.45 -0.35 5.53
N VAL A 12 11.46 -1.16 5.22
CA VAL A 12 10.05 -0.74 5.18
C VAL A 12 9.13 -1.66 5.97
N GLN A 13 9.61 -2.82 6.43
CA GLN A 13 8.81 -3.70 7.27
C GLN A 13 9.28 -3.60 8.71
N LYS A 14 8.37 -3.80 9.66
CA LYS A 14 8.64 -3.84 11.11
C LYS A 14 9.12 -2.50 11.66
N VAL A 15 8.79 -1.40 10.98
CA VAL A 15 9.18 -0.05 11.42
C VAL A 15 7.99 0.90 11.46
N GLY A 16 6.76 0.36 11.48
CA GLY A 16 5.56 1.19 11.52
C GLY A 16 5.17 1.81 10.19
N PHE A 17 5.74 1.33 9.09
CA PHE A 17 5.52 1.95 7.79
C PHE A 17 4.06 1.84 7.33
N ARG A 18 3.43 0.67 7.51
CA ARG A 18 2.04 0.50 7.07
C ARG A 18 1.10 1.48 7.77
N ALA A 19 1.32 1.70 9.07
CA ALA A 19 0.51 2.65 9.83
C ALA A 19 0.75 4.08 9.32
N CYS A 20 1.99 4.42 9.01
CA CYS A 20 2.31 5.75 8.47
C CYS A 20 1.64 5.96 7.12
N VAL A 21 1.70 4.96 6.23
CA VAL A 21 1.07 5.03 4.91
C VAL A 21 -0.44 5.21 5.04
N LYS A 22 -1.06 4.44 5.93
CA LYS A 22 -2.51 4.56 6.16
C LYS A 22 -2.89 5.95 6.66
N ARG A 23 -2.10 6.50 7.60
CA ARG A 23 -2.38 7.83 8.13
C ARG A 23 -2.32 8.88 7.03
N ILE A 24 -1.28 8.83 6.20
CA ILE A 24 -1.12 9.78 5.09
C ILE A 24 -2.29 9.64 4.13
N ALA A 25 -2.63 8.42 3.75
CA ALA A 25 -3.73 8.19 2.82
C ALA A 25 -5.04 8.72 3.36
N THR A 26 -5.31 8.47 4.63
CA THR A 26 -6.54 8.92 5.27
C THR A 26 -6.62 10.45 5.29
N GLU A 27 -5.52 11.11 5.59
CA GLU A 27 -5.47 12.58 5.60
C GLU A 27 -5.73 13.16 4.22
N LEU A 28 -5.30 12.47 3.18
CA LEU A 28 -5.45 12.94 1.81
C LEU A 28 -6.71 12.40 1.12
N ASN A 29 -7.52 11.64 1.84
CA ASN A 29 -8.71 10.98 1.29
C ASN A 29 -8.36 10.03 0.14
N VAL A 30 -7.20 9.42 0.21
CA VAL A 30 -6.80 8.34 -0.71
C VAL A 30 -7.33 7.04 -0.15
N THR A 31 -7.93 6.22 -1.01
CA THR A 31 -8.44 4.91 -0.61
C THR A 31 -7.52 3.82 -1.17
N GLY A 32 -7.58 2.64 -0.59
CA GLY A 32 -6.76 1.54 -1.07
C GLY A 32 -6.33 0.60 0.04
N THR A 33 -5.18 -0.03 -0.16
CA THR A 33 -4.64 -1.01 0.79
C THR A 33 -3.13 -0.92 0.84
N VAL A 34 -2.57 -1.33 1.99
CA VAL A 34 -1.13 -1.49 2.15
C VAL A 34 -0.87 -2.80 2.89
N ARG A 35 0.11 -3.56 2.41
CA ARG A 35 0.47 -4.83 3.03
C ARG A 35 1.94 -5.15 2.82
N ASN A 36 2.48 -5.95 3.74
CA ASN A 36 3.82 -6.52 3.56
C ASN A 36 3.75 -7.70 2.60
N LEU A 37 4.80 -7.85 1.81
CA LEU A 37 4.95 -9.00 0.94
C LEU A 37 6.07 -9.88 1.46
N PRO A 38 6.05 -11.18 1.14
CA PRO A 38 7.23 -12.01 1.35
C PRO A 38 8.44 -11.39 0.64
N GLY A 39 9.60 -11.48 1.24
CA GLY A 39 10.81 -10.91 0.67
C GLY A 39 11.11 -9.48 1.10
N GLY A 40 10.25 -8.88 1.95
CA GLY A 40 10.55 -7.61 2.59
C GLY A 40 9.95 -6.38 1.93
N ARG A 41 9.30 -6.52 0.78
CA ARG A 41 8.67 -5.38 0.13
C ARG A 41 7.32 -5.05 0.75
N VAL A 42 6.87 -3.84 0.49
CA VAL A 42 5.52 -3.39 0.85
C VAL A 42 4.77 -3.09 -0.44
N HIS A 43 3.53 -3.49 -0.48
CA HIS A 43 2.65 -3.30 -1.64
C HIS A 43 1.50 -2.38 -1.29
N VAL A 44 1.20 -1.44 -2.17
CA VAL A 44 0.12 -0.47 -1.97
C VAL A 44 -0.75 -0.42 -3.21
N TYR A 45 -2.06 -0.45 -3.02
CA TYR A 45 -3.01 0.07 -4.00
C TYR A 45 -3.49 1.42 -3.49
N ALA A 46 -3.51 2.43 -4.35
CA ALA A 46 -3.97 3.76 -3.97
C ALA A 46 -4.84 4.34 -5.07
N THR A 47 -6.03 4.78 -4.69
CA THR A 47 -7.00 5.38 -5.61
C THR A 47 -7.30 6.81 -5.17
N GLY A 48 -7.24 7.73 -6.10
CA GLY A 48 -7.50 9.14 -5.85
C GLY A 48 -7.27 9.98 -7.09
N GLU A 49 -7.37 11.30 -6.92
CA GLU A 49 -7.02 12.23 -7.99
C GLU A 49 -5.52 12.20 -8.23
N LEU A 50 -5.11 12.40 -9.47
CA LEU A 50 -3.70 12.27 -9.85
C LEU A 50 -2.79 13.15 -8.99
N MET A 51 -3.15 14.40 -8.80
CA MET A 51 -2.31 15.32 -8.02
C MET A 51 -2.23 14.89 -6.56
N ILE A 52 -3.31 14.35 -6.03
CA ILE A 52 -3.33 13.85 -4.65
C ILE A 52 -2.47 12.60 -4.53
N LEU A 53 -2.51 11.72 -5.53
CA LEU A 53 -1.68 10.52 -5.52
C LEU A 53 -0.19 10.89 -5.56
N GLU A 54 0.17 11.92 -6.33
CA GLU A 54 1.55 12.39 -6.36
C GLU A 54 1.99 12.91 -5.00
N LYS A 55 1.12 13.66 -4.32
CA LYS A 55 1.39 14.15 -2.97
C LYS A 55 1.51 12.99 -1.99
N PHE A 56 0.64 12.00 -2.12
CA PHE A 56 0.67 10.80 -1.28
C PHE A 56 2.03 10.11 -1.38
N VAL A 57 2.50 9.85 -2.59
CA VAL A 57 3.80 9.19 -2.80
C VAL A 57 4.93 10.03 -2.20
N SER A 58 4.90 11.34 -2.44
CA SER A 58 5.92 12.24 -1.90
C SER A 58 5.97 12.17 -0.38
N MET A 59 4.81 12.16 0.28
CA MET A 59 4.74 12.12 1.74
C MET A 59 5.19 10.77 2.31
N VAL A 60 4.97 9.69 1.56
CA VAL A 60 5.35 8.35 1.99
C VAL A 60 6.87 8.25 2.19
N TYR A 61 7.65 8.94 1.36
CA TYR A 61 9.10 8.98 1.54
C TYR A 61 9.51 9.59 2.88
N GLY A 62 8.66 10.39 3.50
CA GLY A 62 8.95 11.06 4.76
C GLY A 62 8.55 10.28 6.01
N CYS A 63 8.08 9.04 5.88
CA CYS A 63 7.71 8.24 7.03
C CYS A 63 8.94 8.00 7.92
N PRO A 64 8.78 8.14 9.26
CA PRO A 64 9.93 8.00 10.16
C PRO A 64 10.45 6.57 10.21
N ARG A 65 11.75 6.43 10.43
CA ARG A 65 12.45 5.15 10.59
C ARG A 65 12.38 4.27 9.34
N VAL A 66 12.01 4.84 8.21
CA VAL A 66 11.87 4.12 6.94
C VAL A 66 13.01 4.55 6.03
N LEU A 67 13.59 3.58 5.35
CA LEU A 67 14.58 3.84 4.31
C LEU A 67 14.08 3.19 3.03
N ILE A 68 13.59 4.01 2.11
CA ILE A 68 13.10 3.52 0.83
C ILE A 68 14.26 3.49 -0.15
N ARG A 69 14.57 2.30 -0.66
CA ARG A 69 15.62 2.13 -1.67
C ARG A 69 15.05 2.17 -3.07
N ASP A 70 13.83 1.69 -3.24
CA ASP A 70 13.21 1.63 -4.56
C ASP A 70 11.71 1.73 -4.38
N LEU A 71 11.09 2.52 -5.21
CA LEU A 71 9.63 2.65 -5.23
C LEU A 71 9.21 2.64 -6.69
N ARG A 72 8.41 1.64 -7.05
CA ARG A 72 7.91 1.47 -8.42
C ARG A 72 6.41 1.57 -8.41
N GLN A 73 5.89 2.40 -9.28
CA GLN A 73 4.45 2.56 -9.39
C GLN A 73 4.02 2.45 -10.83
N SER A 74 2.80 1.93 -11.00
CA SER A 74 2.19 1.86 -12.31
C SER A 74 0.71 2.11 -12.17
N GLU A 75 0.13 2.75 -13.18
CA GLU A 75 -1.31 2.94 -13.22
C GLU A 75 -1.96 1.62 -13.65
N ILE A 76 -3.03 1.24 -12.95
CA ILE A 76 -3.81 0.04 -13.27
C ILE A 76 -5.25 0.46 -13.47
N PRO A 77 -6.11 -0.43 -14.00
CA PRO A 77 -7.53 -0.11 -14.13
C PRO A 77 -8.11 0.30 -12.78
N LEU A 78 -9.02 1.26 -12.82
CA LEU A 78 -9.60 1.85 -11.62
C LEU A 78 -10.17 0.79 -10.70
N LYS A 79 -9.74 0.82 -9.44
CA LYS A 79 -10.28 0.01 -8.37
C LYS A 79 -10.89 0.93 -7.33
N LYS A 80 -12.08 0.58 -6.86
CA LYS A 80 -12.75 1.36 -5.84
C LYS A 80 -12.60 0.68 -4.50
N PHE A 81 -12.25 1.46 -3.49
CA PHE A 81 -12.11 1.00 -2.11
C PHE A 81 -12.97 1.90 -1.23
N ASP A 82 -13.50 1.36 -0.15
CA ASP A 82 -14.31 2.15 0.78
C ASP A 82 -13.46 3.05 1.65
N ASP A 83 -12.25 2.60 1.98
CA ASP A 83 -11.33 3.34 2.84
C ASP A 83 -9.91 2.92 2.50
N PHE A 84 -8.96 3.30 3.36
CA PHE A 84 -7.59 2.81 3.25
C PHE A 84 -7.33 1.83 4.40
N SER A 85 -6.97 0.61 4.05
CA SER A 85 -6.87 -0.49 5.01
C SER A 85 -5.46 -1.07 5.03
N ILE A 86 -5.03 -1.47 6.21
CA ILE A 86 -3.83 -2.29 6.37
C ILE A 86 -4.25 -3.74 6.28
N ILE A 87 -3.62 -4.47 5.35
CA ILE A 87 -3.84 -5.90 5.24
C ILE A 87 -2.71 -6.59 5.97
N LYS A 88 -3.05 -7.26 7.05
CA LYS A 88 -2.03 -7.83 7.94
C LYS A 88 -1.65 -9.24 7.55
N ARG A 89 -2.51 -9.93 6.81
CA ARG A 89 -2.22 -11.28 6.38
C ARG A 89 -1.31 -11.23 5.17
N GLU A 90 -0.14 -11.78 5.31
CA GLU A 90 0.86 -11.73 4.26
C GLU A 90 0.70 -12.91 3.33
N GLY A 91 0.50 -12.65 2.05
CA GLY A 91 0.63 -13.62 1.00
C GLY A 91 -0.33 -14.78 0.97
N VAL A 92 -1.34 -14.80 1.73
CA VAL A 92 -2.15 -16.00 1.87
C VAL A 92 -3.42 -15.88 1.09
N SER A 93 -3.31 -16.73 1.29
CA SER A 93 -4.19 -17.07 1.11
C SER A 93 -4.99 -17.61 1.37
N VAL A 94 -4.87 -17.82 1.55
CA VAL A 94 -5.47 -18.38 2.09
C VAL A 94 -6.19 -18.70 2.02
N GLN A 95 -6.31 -18.97 1.92
CA GLN A 95 -6.93 -19.39 2.36
C GLN A 95 -7.43 -19.67 2.29
N GLY A 96 -7.43 -20.16 1.77
CA GLY A 96 -7.81 -20.43 2.33
C GLY A 96 -8.04 -20.71 2.00
N PHE A 97 -7.91 -20.96 1.74
CA PHE A 97 -8.00 -21.28 2.14
C PHE A 97 -8.36 -21.32 1.77
N LYS A 98 -8.55 -21.62 1.27
CA LYS A 98 -8.75 -21.58 1.55
C LYS A 98 -9.09 -21.37 1.09
N PHE A 99 -9.05 -21.73 0.68
CA PHE A 99 -9.12 -21.55 0.91
C PHE A 99 -9.51 -21.52 0.47
N THR A 100 -9.73 -21.85 -0.05
CA THR A 100 -10.05 -21.75 0.13
C THR A 100 -10.28 -21.36 -0.36
N ALA A 101 -10.21 -21.89 -0.65
CA ALA A 101 -10.40 -21.60 -0.47
C ALA A 101 -10.60 -21.17 -0.92
N VAL A 102 -10.62 -21.33 -1.37
CA VAL A 102 -10.76 -20.94 -1.16
C VAL A 102 -10.77 -20.40 -1.49
N SER A 103 -10.74 -20.54 -1.84
CA SER A 103 -10.72 -19.98 -1.48
C SER A 103 -10.67 -19.54 -1.67
#